data_53c3334169303e83f1e0f067e685da14
#
_entry.id   53c3334169303e83f1e0f067e685da14
#
_cell.length_a   1.000
_cell.length_b   1.000
_cell.length_c   1.000
_cell.angle_alpha   90.00
_cell.angle_beta   90.00
_cell.angle_gamma   90.00
#
_symmetry.space_group_name_H-M   'P 1'
#
loop_
_entity.id
_entity.type
_entity.pdbx_description
1 polymer ?
#
loop_
_entity_poly.entity_id
_entity_poly.type
_entity_poly.pdbx_seq_one_letter_code
_entity_poly.pdbx_strand_id
1 'polypeptide(L)'
;NTPEEVEPQEAKPKEEVAVKLTIKAVGNPPGTMKFENADLSVKAGSKVILRFENPDVLQHNLVLAKIGKKDVVGTLADAMLTDPEALKKHYVPESDDIIASTKLVNPAQFEVIEFTVPEEPGDYPYICTFPGHWRLMNGILKVIK
;
A
#
# COMPACT_ATOMS: atom_id res chain seq x y z
N ASN A 1 -2.71 52.89 16.83
CA ASN A 1 -3.12 51.84 16.63
C ASN A 1 -2.43 51.02 15.67
N THR A 2 -1.84 50.13 16.07
CA THR A 2 -1.18 49.32 15.29
C THR A 2 -1.98 48.33 14.70
N PRO A 3 -1.88 48.13 13.59
CA PRO A 3 -2.63 47.18 13.00
C PRO A 3 -2.22 45.89 13.49
N GLU A 4 -3.07 45.20 13.71
CA GLU A 4 -2.83 44.00 14.11
C GLU A 4 -1.99 43.33 13.23
N GLU A 5 -1.02 42.86 13.62
CA GLU A 5 -0.23 42.15 12.85
C GLU A 5 -0.82 40.88 12.60
N VAL A 6 -1.28 40.66 11.52
CA VAL A 6 -1.81 39.46 11.25
C VAL A 6 -0.74 38.51 11.13
N GLU A 7 -0.73 37.58 11.93
CA GLU A 7 0.19 36.61 11.88
C GLU A 7 0.15 35.96 10.63
N PRO A 8 1.10 35.82 9.96
CA PRO A 8 1.09 35.25 8.71
C PRO A 8 0.66 33.85 8.78
N GLN A 9 -0.46 33.65 8.29
CA GLN A 9 -0.96 32.37 8.31
C GLN A 9 -0.12 31.53 7.50
N GLU A 10 0.58 32.05 6.63
CA GLU A 10 1.37 31.29 5.82
C GLU A 10 2.45 30.69 6.53
N ALA A 11 2.71 31.16 7.63
CA ALA A 11 3.74 30.59 8.35
C ALA A 11 3.40 29.18 8.63
N LYS A 12 2.14 28.87 8.66
CA LYS A 12 1.77 27.59 8.89
C LYS A 12 1.85 26.88 7.62
N PRO A 13 2.54 25.84 7.52
CA PRO A 13 2.64 25.12 6.33
C PRO A 13 1.30 24.69 5.91
N LYS A 14 1.01 24.70 4.72
CA LYS A 14 -0.16 24.28 4.27
C LYS A 14 -0.31 22.93 4.70
N GLU A 15 -1.34 22.62 5.35
CA GLU A 15 -1.57 21.35 5.74
C GLU A 15 -1.68 20.54 4.54
N GLU A 16 -0.93 19.54 4.38
CA GLU A 16 -1.03 18.75 3.26
C GLU A 16 -2.24 17.95 3.30
N VAL A 17 -3.08 18.06 2.35
CA VAL A 17 -4.27 17.28 2.28
C VAL A 17 -3.84 15.91 1.86
N ALA A 18 -4.13 14.92 2.63
CA ALA A 18 -3.77 13.56 2.29
C ALA A 18 -4.58 13.09 1.11
N VAL A 19 -3.94 12.31 0.26
CA VAL A 19 -4.61 11.71 -0.88
C VAL A 19 -5.26 10.43 -0.38
N LYS A 20 -6.55 10.27 -0.65
CA LYS A 20 -7.25 9.08 -0.22
C LYS A 20 -7.38 8.13 -1.37
N LEU A 21 -6.93 6.92 -1.21
CA LEU A 21 -7.00 5.90 -2.25
C LEU A 21 -7.70 4.67 -1.69
N THR A 22 -8.40 3.95 -2.55
CA THR A 22 -9.02 2.69 -2.18
C THR A 22 -8.57 1.64 -3.19
N ILE A 23 -8.09 0.51 -2.69
CA ILE A 23 -7.73 -0.62 -3.51
C ILE A 23 -8.52 -1.81 -2.96
N LYS A 24 -9.08 -2.62 -3.85
CA LYS A 24 -9.87 -3.77 -3.43
C LYS A 24 -9.31 -5.03 -4.03
N ALA A 25 -9.43 -6.13 -3.31
CA ALA A 25 -9.17 -7.43 -3.91
C ALA A 25 -10.37 -7.78 -4.78
N VAL A 26 -10.16 -8.54 -5.83
CA VAL A 26 -11.26 -8.99 -6.65
C VAL A 26 -11.97 -10.12 -5.90
N GLY A 27 -13.26 -9.96 -5.69
CA GLY A 27 -14.04 -10.95 -4.95
C GLY A 27 -14.98 -11.75 -5.83
N ASN A 28 -15.10 -11.41 -7.11
CA ASN A 28 -16.01 -12.10 -8.01
C ASN A 28 -15.36 -12.22 -9.39
N PRO A 29 -14.97 -13.43 -9.80
CA PRO A 29 -15.23 -14.70 -9.12
C PRO A 29 -14.37 -14.85 -7.88
N PRO A 30 -14.85 -15.64 -6.90
CA PRO A 30 -14.07 -15.84 -5.69
C PRO A 30 -12.73 -16.48 -5.98
N GLY A 31 -11.71 -16.07 -5.25
CA GLY A 31 -10.38 -16.67 -5.39
C GLY A 31 -9.64 -16.28 -6.64
N THR A 32 -9.99 -15.15 -7.25
CA THR A 32 -9.31 -14.69 -8.47
C THR A 32 -7.85 -14.32 -8.19
N MET A 33 -7.53 -13.91 -6.98
CA MET A 33 -6.17 -13.53 -6.58
C MET A 33 -5.63 -12.38 -7.43
N LYS A 34 -6.39 -11.29 -7.47
CA LYS A 34 -5.97 -10.07 -8.16
C LYS A 34 -6.52 -8.86 -7.40
N PHE A 35 -5.88 -7.73 -7.58
CA PHE A 35 -6.44 -6.47 -7.12
C PHE A 35 -7.33 -5.92 -8.23
N GLU A 36 -8.40 -5.25 -7.85
CA GLU A 36 -9.20 -4.56 -8.84
C GLU A 36 -8.34 -3.47 -9.40
N ASN A 37 -8.39 -3.30 -10.75
CA ASN A 37 -7.57 -2.46 -11.37
C ASN A 37 -7.87 -1.10 -11.22
N ALA A 38 -6.97 -0.38 -10.89
CA ALA A 38 -7.15 0.99 -10.87
C ALA A 38 -5.82 1.56 -11.22
N ASP A 39 -5.81 2.45 -12.16
CA ASP A 39 -4.60 3.12 -12.50
C ASP A 39 -4.46 4.19 -11.47
N LEU A 40 -3.69 3.92 -10.46
CA LEU A 40 -3.51 4.85 -9.39
C LEU A 40 -2.26 5.67 -9.61
N SER A 41 -2.40 6.96 -9.45
CA SER A 41 -1.27 7.88 -9.57
C SER A 41 -1.31 8.86 -8.43
N VAL A 42 -0.17 9.17 -7.86
CA VAL A 42 -0.08 10.19 -6.81
C VAL A 42 1.16 11.02 -7.05
N LYS A 43 1.18 12.23 -6.53
CA LYS A 43 2.35 13.08 -6.66
C LYS A 43 3.42 12.64 -5.71
N ALA A 44 4.66 12.77 -6.14
CA ALA A 44 5.81 12.44 -5.32
C ALA A 44 5.73 13.17 -3.98
N GLY A 45 6.08 12.49 -2.92
CA GLY A 45 6.07 13.07 -1.58
C GLY A 45 4.71 13.23 -0.94
N SER A 46 3.64 12.77 -1.59
CA SER A 46 2.30 12.94 -1.04
C SER A 46 2.07 12.03 0.14
N LYS A 47 1.26 12.52 1.07
CA LYS A 47 0.79 11.68 2.16
C LYS A 47 -0.43 10.94 1.63
N VAL A 48 -0.48 9.65 1.83
CA VAL A 48 -1.56 8.81 1.32
C VAL A 48 -2.28 8.12 2.47
N ILE A 49 -3.59 8.11 2.41
CA ILE A 49 -4.42 7.31 3.28
C ILE A 49 -5.02 6.26 2.38
N LEU A 50 -4.61 5.01 2.56
CA LEU A 50 -5.01 3.93 1.69
C LEU A 50 -5.96 3.00 2.42
N ARG A 51 -7.11 2.76 1.81
CA ARG A 51 -8.07 1.79 2.33
C ARG A 51 -8.00 0.57 1.45
N PHE A 52 -7.65 -0.57 2.04
CA PHE A 52 -7.62 -1.83 1.32
C PHE A 52 -8.81 -2.66 1.76
N GLU A 53 -9.67 -3.05 0.82
CA GLU A 53 -10.87 -3.81 1.12
C GLU A 53 -10.76 -5.20 0.56
N ASN A 54 -11.22 -6.17 1.32
CA ASN A 54 -11.15 -7.55 0.90
C ASN A 54 -12.54 -8.19 0.80
N PRO A 55 -13.20 -8.07 -0.34
CA PRO A 55 -14.48 -8.74 -0.53
C PRO A 55 -14.36 -10.20 -0.97
N ASP A 56 -13.13 -10.71 -1.07
CA ASP A 56 -12.92 -12.08 -1.52
C ASP A 56 -13.10 -13.06 -0.36
N VAL A 57 -13.13 -14.35 -0.69
CA VAL A 57 -13.25 -15.39 0.31
C VAL A 57 -11.90 -15.83 0.86
N LEU A 58 -10.80 -15.39 0.24
CA LEU A 58 -9.46 -15.69 0.71
C LEU A 58 -8.90 -14.51 1.49
N GLN A 59 -7.94 -14.75 2.35
CA GLN A 59 -7.25 -13.67 3.04
C GLN A 59 -6.27 -13.01 2.11
N HIS A 60 -6.10 -11.72 2.23
CA HIS A 60 -5.18 -10.96 1.40
C HIS A 60 -4.55 -9.83 2.19
N ASN A 61 -3.38 -9.39 1.76
CA ASN A 61 -2.79 -8.17 2.28
C ASN A 61 -2.32 -7.33 1.10
N LEU A 62 -1.80 -6.15 1.38
CA LEU A 62 -1.25 -5.29 0.35
C LEU A 62 0.09 -4.79 0.84
N VAL A 63 1.14 -5.04 0.07
CA VAL A 63 2.49 -4.65 0.43
C VAL A 63 3.04 -3.80 -0.71
N LEU A 64 3.38 -2.56 -0.40
CA LEU A 64 3.93 -1.62 -1.40
C LEU A 64 5.43 -1.66 -1.34
N ALA A 65 6.07 -1.90 -2.46
CA ALA A 65 7.52 -2.06 -2.54
C ALA A 65 8.18 -0.93 -3.31
N LYS A 66 9.48 -0.84 -3.19
CA LYS A 66 10.26 0.14 -3.93
C LYS A 66 10.31 -0.23 -5.40
N ILE A 67 10.65 0.74 -6.24
CA ILE A 67 10.74 0.56 -7.68
C ILE A 67 11.64 -0.62 -8.00
N GLY A 68 11.15 -1.51 -8.85
CA GLY A 68 11.91 -2.65 -9.31
C GLY A 68 12.07 -3.78 -8.31
N LYS A 69 11.39 -3.71 -7.17
CA LYS A 69 11.59 -4.70 -6.11
C LYS A 69 10.46 -5.70 -5.94
N LYS A 70 9.56 -5.78 -6.91
CA LYS A 70 8.45 -6.73 -6.80
C LYS A 70 8.94 -8.15 -6.61
N ASP A 71 9.88 -8.59 -7.44
CA ASP A 71 10.33 -9.97 -7.36
C ASP A 71 11.16 -10.22 -6.11
N VAL A 72 11.90 -9.24 -5.65
CA VAL A 72 12.69 -9.39 -4.44
C VAL A 72 11.76 -9.61 -3.26
N VAL A 73 10.74 -8.76 -3.12
CA VAL A 73 9.82 -8.87 -1.99
C VAL A 73 8.97 -10.12 -2.15
N GLY A 74 8.58 -10.46 -3.37
CA GLY A 74 7.80 -11.67 -3.61
C GLY A 74 8.57 -12.93 -3.25
N THR A 75 9.86 -12.96 -3.54
CA THR A 75 10.68 -14.11 -3.19
C THR A 75 10.81 -14.25 -1.68
N LEU A 76 10.89 -13.11 -0.97
CA LEU A 76 10.92 -13.15 0.48
C LEU A 76 9.58 -13.66 1.03
N ALA A 77 8.49 -13.31 0.34
CA ALA A 77 7.18 -13.82 0.75
C ALA A 77 7.11 -15.33 0.57
N ASP A 78 7.70 -15.86 -0.51
CA ASP A 78 7.71 -17.30 -0.72
C ASP A 78 8.43 -17.99 0.43
N ALA A 79 9.49 -17.39 0.92
CA ALA A 79 10.26 -17.99 2.01
C ALA A 79 9.47 -18.02 3.31
N MET A 80 8.44 -17.22 3.44
CA MET A 80 7.65 -17.22 4.66
C MET A 80 6.76 -18.46 4.79
N LEU A 81 6.66 -19.25 3.74
CA LEU A 81 5.91 -20.50 3.85
C LEU A 81 6.47 -21.41 4.92
N THR A 82 7.78 -21.29 5.19
CA THR A 82 8.39 -22.14 6.19
C THR A 82 8.65 -21.42 7.50
N ASP A 83 8.18 -20.19 7.63
CA ASP A 83 8.38 -19.40 8.84
C ASP A 83 7.22 -19.69 9.81
N PRO A 84 7.49 -20.28 10.95
CA PRO A 84 6.39 -20.59 11.88
C PRO A 84 5.73 -19.35 12.46
N GLU A 85 6.37 -18.17 12.32
CA GLU A 85 5.78 -16.94 12.83
C GLU A 85 5.11 -16.13 11.72
N ALA A 86 5.00 -16.70 10.53
CA ALA A 86 4.50 -15.93 9.39
C ALA A 86 3.11 -15.33 9.62
N LEU A 87 2.22 -16.08 10.23
CA LEU A 87 0.88 -15.58 10.46
C LEU A 87 0.90 -14.40 11.42
N LYS A 88 1.74 -14.45 12.44
CA LYS A 88 1.87 -13.33 13.38
C LYS A 88 2.41 -12.12 12.68
N LYS A 89 3.17 -12.29 11.62
CA LYS A 89 3.72 -11.20 10.85
C LYS A 89 2.78 -10.80 9.72
N HIS A 90 1.59 -11.35 9.69
CA HIS A 90 0.59 -11.08 8.64
C HIS A 90 1.14 -11.39 7.26
N TYR A 91 2.08 -12.34 7.19
CA TYR A 91 2.77 -12.75 5.97
C TYR A 91 3.50 -11.58 5.29
N VAL A 92 3.88 -10.57 6.04
CA VAL A 92 4.65 -9.45 5.51
C VAL A 92 6.12 -9.72 5.79
N PRO A 93 6.95 -9.86 4.76
CA PRO A 93 8.38 -10.11 4.99
C PRO A 93 9.06 -8.88 5.57
N GLU A 94 10.18 -9.09 6.23
CA GLU A 94 10.95 -7.98 6.72
C GLU A 94 11.93 -7.57 5.64
N SER A 95 11.86 -6.36 5.20
CA SER A 95 12.73 -5.89 4.12
C SER A 95 12.73 -4.38 4.07
N ASP A 96 13.90 -3.81 3.79
CA ASP A 96 13.98 -2.37 3.58
C ASP A 96 13.39 -1.96 2.25
N ASP A 97 13.02 -2.93 1.41
CA ASP A 97 12.43 -2.64 0.12
C ASP A 97 10.91 -2.50 0.20
N ILE A 98 10.34 -2.63 1.39
CA ILE A 98 8.92 -2.42 1.61
C ILE A 98 8.69 -1.03 2.14
N ILE A 99 7.81 -0.28 1.48
CA ILE A 99 7.49 1.07 1.87
C ILE A 99 6.34 1.12 2.87
N ALA A 100 5.34 0.30 2.65
CA ALA A 100 4.15 0.27 3.50
C ALA A 100 3.45 -1.06 3.32
N SER A 101 2.70 -1.48 4.32
CA SER A 101 1.97 -2.74 4.22
C SER A 101 0.74 -2.71 5.10
N THR A 102 -0.26 -3.49 4.73
CA THR A 102 -1.42 -3.72 5.58
C THR A 102 -1.19 -4.97 6.40
N LYS A 103 -2.03 -5.17 7.38
CA LYS A 103 -2.10 -6.47 8.04
C LYS A 103 -2.78 -7.41 7.08
N LEU A 104 -2.82 -8.69 7.43
CA LEU A 104 -3.59 -9.67 6.68
C LEU A 104 -5.06 -9.36 6.92
N VAL A 105 -5.81 -9.18 5.85
CA VAL A 105 -7.21 -8.76 5.94
C VAL A 105 -8.10 -9.95 5.63
N ASN A 106 -9.00 -10.24 6.54
CA ASN A 106 -9.92 -11.35 6.37
C ASN A 106 -11.05 -11.01 5.43
N PRO A 107 -11.77 -12.01 4.92
CA PRO A 107 -12.91 -11.74 4.04
C PRO A 107 -13.89 -10.77 4.66
N ALA A 108 -14.40 -9.88 3.83
CA ALA A 108 -15.39 -8.87 4.19
C ALA A 108 -14.84 -7.80 5.14
N GLN A 109 -13.55 -7.72 5.30
CA GLN A 109 -12.92 -6.72 6.19
C GLN A 109 -12.11 -5.73 5.36
N PHE A 110 -11.63 -4.70 6.02
CA PHE A 110 -10.77 -3.72 5.37
C PHE A 110 -9.76 -3.20 6.36
N GLU A 111 -8.73 -2.57 5.85
CA GLU A 111 -7.77 -1.88 6.70
C GLU A 111 -7.36 -0.56 6.07
N VAL A 112 -7.10 0.43 6.88
CA VAL A 112 -6.66 1.74 6.42
C VAL A 112 -5.25 1.95 6.93
N ILE A 113 -4.33 2.32 6.03
CA ILE A 113 -2.96 2.65 6.43
C ILE A 113 -2.61 4.03 5.90
N GLU A 114 -1.64 4.67 6.55
CA GLU A 114 -1.16 5.95 6.11
C GLU A 114 0.31 5.85 5.83
N PHE A 115 0.77 6.47 4.77
CA PHE A 115 2.18 6.51 4.47
C PHE A 115 2.48 7.69 3.56
N THR A 116 3.75 8.04 3.43
CA THR A 116 4.17 9.09 2.53
C THR A 116 4.89 8.42 1.37
N VAL A 117 4.48 8.73 0.13
CA VAL A 117 5.15 8.14 -1.01
C VAL A 117 6.51 8.79 -1.17
N PRO A 118 7.48 8.04 -1.71
CA PRO A 118 8.82 8.60 -1.91
C PRO A 118 8.83 9.78 -2.87
N GLU A 119 9.90 10.54 -2.81
CA GLU A 119 10.06 11.69 -3.69
C GLU A 119 10.45 11.29 -5.10
N GLU A 120 10.92 10.09 -5.28
CA GLU A 120 11.37 9.65 -6.60
C GLU A 120 10.18 9.20 -7.45
N PRO A 121 9.95 9.83 -8.60
CA PRO A 121 8.87 9.40 -9.47
C PRO A 121 9.17 8.03 -10.06
N GLY A 122 8.15 7.30 -10.36
CA GLY A 122 8.29 6.00 -10.99
C GLY A 122 7.14 5.07 -10.61
N ASP A 123 7.30 3.82 -11.01
CA ASP A 123 6.26 2.83 -10.80
C ASP A 123 6.61 1.99 -9.58
N TYR A 124 5.77 2.08 -8.57
CA TYR A 124 5.99 1.36 -7.33
C TYR A 124 5.03 0.16 -7.30
N PRO A 125 5.56 -1.05 -7.29
CA PRO A 125 4.68 -2.21 -7.30
C PRO A 125 4.07 -2.48 -5.95
N TYR A 126 2.84 -2.99 -5.93
CA TYR A 126 2.29 -3.52 -4.70
C TYR A 126 1.82 -4.95 -4.96
N ILE A 127 1.92 -5.78 -3.96
CA ILE A 127 1.64 -7.20 -4.12
C ILE A 127 0.90 -7.71 -2.89
N CYS A 128 0.26 -8.87 -3.02
CA CYS A 128 -0.25 -9.59 -1.87
C CYS A 128 0.77 -10.64 -1.51
N THR A 129 1.24 -10.64 -0.28
CA THR A 129 2.28 -11.57 0.14
C THR A 129 1.74 -12.80 0.85
N PHE A 130 0.43 -12.99 0.87
CA PHE A 130 -0.11 -14.25 1.35
C PHE A 130 0.45 -15.35 0.45
N PRO A 131 0.81 -16.50 1.01
CA PRO A 131 1.53 -17.50 0.24
C PRO A 131 0.90 -17.84 -1.10
N GLY A 132 1.71 -17.79 -2.13
CA GLY A 132 1.28 -18.17 -3.48
C GLY A 132 0.53 -17.11 -4.24
N HIS A 133 0.29 -15.93 -3.68
CA HIS A 133 -0.56 -14.95 -4.35
C HIS A 133 0.20 -13.93 -5.21
N TRP A 134 1.40 -13.58 -4.85
CA TRP A 134 2.02 -12.36 -5.41
C TRP A 134 2.26 -12.37 -6.93
N ARG A 135 2.45 -13.53 -7.49
CA ARG A 135 2.73 -13.58 -8.93
C ARG A 135 1.51 -13.17 -9.74
N LEU A 136 0.32 -13.41 -9.23
CA LEU A 136 -0.89 -13.00 -9.91
C LEU A 136 -1.46 -11.72 -9.30
N MET A 137 -1.32 -11.55 -8.00
CA MET A 137 -1.96 -10.46 -7.29
C MET A 137 -0.98 -9.33 -7.07
N ASN A 138 -0.87 -8.46 -8.06
CA ASN A 138 0.03 -7.32 -8.01
C ASN A 138 -0.53 -6.15 -8.80
N GLY A 139 -0.04 -4.97 -8.53
CA GLY A 139 -0.45 -3.75 -9.20
C GLY A 139 0.65 -2.72 -9.14
N ILE A 140 0.38 -1.54 -9.63
CA ILE A 140 1.37 -0.45 -9.69
C ILE A 140 0.77 0.83 -9.15
N LEU A 141 1.49 1.48 -8.27
CA LEU A 141 1.18 2.83 -7.85
C LEU A 141 2.17 3.73 -8.57
N LYS A 142 1.67 4.57 -9.46
CA LYS A 142 2.55 5.44 -10.22
C LYS A 142 2.75 6.73 -9.43
N VAL A 143 4.00 7.06 -9.17
CA VAL A 143 4.34 8.28 -8.47
C VAL A 143 4.83 9.27 -9.51
N ILE A 144 4.19 10.42 -9.60
CA ILE A 144 4.50 11.40 -10.63
C ILE A 144 5.05 12.66 -9.98
N LYS A 145 5.73 13.47 -10.81
CA LYS A 145 6.32 14.68 -10.30
C LYS A 145 5.34 15.68 -9.79
#